data_485983903d2920bfc69494f62a34003f
#
_entry.id   485983903d2920bfc69494f62a34003f
#
_cell.length_a   1.000
_cell.length_b   1.000
_cell.length_c   1.000
_cell.angle_alpha   90.00
_cell.angle_beta   90.00
_cell.angle_gamma   90.00
#
_symmetry.space_group_name_H-M   'P 1'
#
loop_
_entity.id
_entity.type
_entity.pdbx_description
1 polymer ?
#
loop_
_entity_poly.entity_id
_entity_poly.type
_entity_poly.pdbx_seq_one_letter_code
_entity_poly.pdbx_strand_id
1 'polypeptide(L)'
;GDQSPLKVLSFTTPDNTVPGFADGYPYMSKVTNVSAQVTVMATKSCRLYWALLPKGAQAPTAQDFKANAVTGNLGYGSRDVTKNTAYSFDVNNVALEELESYDLYLWLTDVEGGQSSRVEKLSFTTVDRTPPKFNTNATVNKVERTSVGLYANLNEAGTLYWVVGEQGTEYPKPLAGQSGPVDLSSD
;
A
#
# COMPACT_ATOMS: atom_id res chain seq x y z
N GLY A 1 72.69 -23.28 7.94
CA GLY A 1 71.67 -22.93 8.91
C GLY A 1 70.29 -23.27 8.39
N ASP A 2 69.53 -24.07 9.11
CA ASP A 2 68.19 -24.49 8.75
C ASP A 2 67.24 -23.31 8.86
N GLN A 3 66.48 -23.04 7.80
CA GLN A 3 65.43 -22.00 7.81
C GLN A 3 64.12 -22.59 8.33
N SER A 4 63.46 -21.83 9.17
CA SER A 4 62.13 -22.17 9.61
C SER A 4 61.14 -22.14 8.45
N PRO A 5 60.18 -23.07 8.36
CA PRO A 5 59.15 -23.04 7.31
C PRO A 5 58.33 -21.74 7.33
N LEU A 6 58.02 -21.22 6.15
CA LEU A 6 57.17 -20.03 6.00
C LEU A 6 55.80 -20.30 6.60
N LYS A 7 55.34 -19.41 7.49
CA LYS A 7 53.97 -19.43 8.04
C LYS A 7 53.13 -18.35 7.40
N VAL A 8 52.04 -18.76 6.71
CA VAL A 8 51.08 -17.85 6.12
C VAL A 8 49.95 -17.60 7.10
N LEU A 9 49.64 -16.34 7.35
CA LEU A 9 48.50 -15.90 8.14
C LEU A 9 47.53 -15.16 7.20
N SER A 10 46.27 -15.57 7.22
CA SER A 10 45.21 -14.88 6.50
C SER A 10 44.35 -14.11 7.48
N PHE A 11 43.93 -12.93 7.09
CA PHE A 11 42.95 -12.15 7.83
C PHE A 11 41.97 -11.47 6.85
N THR A 12 40.80 -11.15 7.33
CA THR A 12 39.79 -10.40 6.60
C THR A 12 39.49 -9.14 7.37
N THR A 13 39.50 -7.99 6.70
CA THR A 13 39.09 -6.72 7.29
C THR A 13 37.57 -6.68 7.46
N PRO A 14 37.03 -6.13 8.56
CA PRO A 14 35.61 -5.94 8.73
C PRO A 14 35.05 -5.01 7.63
N ASP A 15 33.84 -5.31 7.14
CA ASP A 15 33.10 -4.41 6.26
C ASP A 15 32.35 -3.37 7.10
N ASN A 16 32.84 -2.13 7.09
CA ASN A 16 32.24 -0.99 7.79
C ASN A 16 31.31 -0.15 6.89
N THR A 17 30.95 -0.64 5.71
CA THR A 17 30.02 0.09 4.83
C THR A 17 28.62 0.10 5.42
N VAL A 18 27.98 1.28 5.40
CA VAL A 18 26.60 1.45 5.84
C VAL A 18 25.65 0.84 4.80
N PRO A 19 24.71 -0.04 5.18
CA PRO A 19 23.68 -0.48 4.26
C PRO A 19 22.79 0.69 3.85
N GLY A 20 22.38 0.74 2.57
CA GLY A 20 21.50 1.75 2.03
C GLY A 20 20.54 1.15 1.03
N PHE A 21 19.48 1.86 0.69
CA PHE A 21 18.64 1.52 -0.44
C PHE A 21 19.32 1.96 -1.73
N ALA A 22 19.23 1.14 -2.77
CA ALA A 22 19.75 1.48 -4.09
C ALA A 22 18.91 2.62 -4.71
N ASP A 23 19.46 3.29 -5.72
CA ASP A 23 18.78 4.38 -6.41
C ASP A 23 17.42 3.92 -6.96
N GLY A 24 16.38 4.73 -6.72
CA GLY A 24 15.01 4.41 -7.08
C GLY A 24 14.28 3.45 -6.13
N TYR A 25 14.93 3.01 -5.05
CA TYR A 25 14.32 2.16 -4.02
C TYR A 25 14.31 2.85 -2.64
N PRO A 26 13.39 2.49 -1.75
CA PRO A 26 12.22 1.62 -1.94
C PRO A 26 11.09 2.33 -2.69
N TYR A 27 10.16 1.58 -3.28
CA TYR A 27 8.95 2.15 -3.90
C TYR A 27 7.73 1.24 -3.72
N MET A 28 6.53 1.86 -3.74
CA MET A 28 5.26 1.13 -3.76
C MET A 28 5.01 0.61 -5.17
N SER A 29 4.95 -0.71 -5.36
CA SER A 29 4.78 -1.33 -6.67
C SER A 29 3.32 -1.64 -7.01
N LYS A 30 2.46 -1.83 -6.01
CA LYS A 30 1.03 -2.07 -6.18
C LYS A 30 0.28 -1.65 -4.93
N VAL A 31 -0.85 -0.96 -5.11
CA VAL A 31 -1.79 -0.60 -4.03
C VAL A 31 -3.19 -1.03 -4.45
N THR A 32 -3.90 -1.68 -3.55
CA THR A 32 -5.30 -2.09 -3.71
C THR A 32 -6.13 -1.51 -2.56
N ASN A 33 -7.39 -1.88 -2.47
CA ASN A 33 -8.25 -1.49 -1.35
C ASN A 33 -7.86 -2.14 0.00
N VAL A 34 -7.19 -3.30 -0.03
CA VAL A 34 -6.88 -4.11 1.17
C VAL A 34 -5.43 -4.57 1.24
N SER A 35 -4.59 -4.17 0.30
CA SER A 35 -3.19 -4.57 0.24
C SER A 35 -2.31 -3.52 -0.41
N ALA A 36 -1.04 -3.54 -0.07
CA ALA A 36 0.00 -2.77 -0.75
C ALA A 36 1.24 -3.65 -0.92
N GLN A 37 1.92 -3.49 -2.04
CA GLN A 37 3.18 -4.17 -2.31
C GLN A 37 4.30 -3.13 -2.39
N VAL A 38 5.39 -3.41 -1.70
CA VAL A 38 6.61 -2.61 -1.74
C VAL A 38 7.74 -3.41 -2.36
N THR A 39 8.58 -2.73 -3.14
CA THR A 39 9.80 -3.30 -3.69
C THR A 39 11.01 -2.56 -3.12
N VAL A 40 11.97 -3.33 -2.65
CA VAL A 40 13.21 -2.84 -2.05
C VAL A 40 14.41 -3.45 -2.75
N MET A 41 15.53 -2.74 -2.77
CA MET A 41 16.85 -3.26 -3.16
C MET A 41 17.89 -2.57 -2.28
N ALA A 42 18.75 -3.37 -1.65
CA ALA A 42 19.81 -2.86 -0.78
C ALA A 42 21.17 -2.86 -1.47
N THR A 43 22.01 -1.88 -1.15
CA THR A 43 23.39 -1.75 -1.66
C THR A 43 24.37 -2.72 -1.00
N LYS A 44 23.95 -3.38 0.08
CA LYS A 44 24.71 -4.36 0.86
C LYS A 44 23.76 -5.46 1.35
N SER A 45 24.25 -6.69 1.47
CA SER A 45 23.49 -7.76 2.15
C SER A 45 23.29 -7.38 3.61
N CYS A 46 22.04 -7.30 4.05
CA CYS A 46 21.67 -6.76 5.36
C CYS A 46 20.31 -7.26 5.80
N ARG A 47 19.87 -6.86 6.99
CA ARG A 47 18.53 -7.12 7.48
C ARG A 47 17.63 -5.91 7.26
N LEU A 48 16.52 -6.13 6.59
CA LEU A 48 15.42 -5.19 6.42
C LEU A 48 14.44 -5.36 7.56
N TYR A 49 14.00 -4.24 8.13
CA TYR A 49 12.83 -4.14 8.99
C TYR A 49 11.82 -3.20 8.36
N TRP A 50 10.55 -3.46 8.58
CA TRP A 50 9.48 -2.59 8.14
C TRP A 50 8.38 -2.50 9.20
N ALA A 51 7.69 -1.36 9.24
CA ALA A 51 6.52 -1.15 10.08
C ALA A 51 5.51 -0.28 9.33
N LEU A 52 4.25 -0.69 9.37
CA LEU A 52 3.13 0.07 8.82
C LEU A 52 2.41 0.80 9.95
N LEU A 53 2.15 2.08 9.75
CA LEU A 53 1.43 2.93 10.70
C LEU A 53 0.31 3.69 9.99
N PRO A 54 -0.73 4.16 10.72
CA PRO A 54 -1.65 5.17 10.21
C PRO A 54 -0.88 6.41 9.77
N LYS A 55 -1.35 7.09 8.72
CA LYS A 55 -0.73 8.33 8.24
C LYS A 55 -0.64 9.38 9.34
N GLY A 56 0.53 9.98 9.47
CA GLY A 56 0.78 11.03 10.45
C GLY A 56 1.07 10.52 11.87
N ALA A 57 1.12 9.21 12.09
CA ALA A 57 1.62 8.66 13.34
C ALA A 57 3.11 9.02 13.54
N GLN A 58 3.56 8.98 14.79
CA GLN A 58 4.96 9.25 15.10
C GLN A 58 5.89 8.27 14.38
N ALA A 59 6.86 8.81 13.65
CA ALA A 59 7.85 8.00 12.94
C ALA A 59 8.68 7.16 13.92
N PRO A 60 8.85 5.85 13.67
CA PRO A 60 9.70 5.00 14.49
C PRO A 60 11.18 5.36 14.31
N THR A 61 11.94 5.18 15.34
CA THR A 61 13.40 5.30 15.33
C THR A 61 14.06 3.95 15.02
N ALA A 62 15.35 3.97 14.66
CA ALA A 62 16.14 2.75 14.54
C ALA A 62 16.13 1.90 15.83
N GLN A 63 16.05 2.56 16.99
CA GLN A 63 15.99 1.86 18.26
C GLN A 63 14.66 1.12 18.47
N ASP A 64 13.54 1.70 18.02
CA ASP A 64 12.23 1.04 18.09
C ASP A 64 12.20 -0.24 17.24
N PHE A 65 12.84 -0.21 16.05
CA PHE A 65 13.01 -1.40 15.21
C PHE A 65 13.88 -2.46 15.90
N LYS A 66 15.03 -2.06 16.48
CA LYS A 66 15.92 -3.00 17.22
C LYS A 66 15.23 -3.65 18.39
N ALA A 67 14.43 -2.88 19.11
CA ALA A 67 13.70 -3.36 20.30
C ALA A 67 12.43 -4.14 19.95
N ASN A 68 12.04 -4.20 18.66
CA ASN A 68 10.73 -4.73 18.23
C ASN A 68 9.57 -4.04 18.96
N ALA A 69 9.67 -2.71 19.13
CA ALA A 69 8.79 -1.92 19.98
C ALA A 69 8.22 -0.69 19.24
N VAL A 70 7.92 -0.85 17.97
CA VAL A 70 7.28 0.23 17.17
C VAL A 70 5.86 0.43 17.66
N THR A 71 5.63 1.53 18.37
CA THR A 71 4.33 1.85 18.97
C THR A 71 3.30 2.22 17.90
N GLY A 72 2.08 1.71 18.04
CA GLY A 72 0.95 2.01 17.15
C GLY A 72 1.08 1.41 15.75
N ASN A 73 2.01 0.46 15.54
CA ASN A 73 2.10 -0.20 14.25
C ASN A 73 0.85 -1.07 13.98
N LEU A 74 0.41 -1.07 12.75
CA LEU A 74 -0.64 -1.94 12.23
C LEU A 74 -0.07 -3.26 11.74
N GLY A 75 1.20 -3.27 11.35
CA GLY A 75 1.94 -4.43 10.92
C GLY A 75 3.44 -4.18 11.01
N TYR A 76 4.18 -5.24 11.28
CA TYR A 76 5.62 -5.21 11.47
C TYR A 76 6.26 -6.48 10.89
N GLY A 77 7.46 -6.35 10.38
CA GLY A 77 8.21 -7.50 9.91
C GLY A 77 9.68 -7.23 9.70
N SER A 78 10.42 -8.31 9.51
CA SER A 78 11.85 -8.25 9.14
C SER A 78 12.24 -9.39 8.24
N ARG A 79 13.31 -9.17 7.46
CA ARG A 79 13.85 -10.18 6.57
C ARG A 79 15.29 -9.86 6.16
N ASP A 80 16.05 -10.88 5.83
CA ASP A 80 17.36 -10.72 5.24
C ASP A 80 17.22 -10.44 3.74
N VAL A 81 17.97 -9.46 3.26
CA VAL A 81 18.00 -9.04 1.85
C VAL A 81 19.43 -9.16 1.31
N THR A 82 19.54 -9.60 0.06
CA THR A 82 20.81 -9.77 -0.62
C THR A 82 21.18 -8.50 -1.38
N LYS A 83 22.45 -8.14 -1.35
CA LYS A 83 23.02 -7.01 -2.09
C LYS A 83 22.57 -7.00 -3.55
N ASN A 84 22.13 -5.84 -4.04
CA ASN A 84 21.75 -5.59 -5.44
C ASN A 84 20.68 -6.55 -5.98
N THR A 85 19.87 -7.15 -5.10
CA THR A 85 18.77 -8.03 -5.48
C THR A 85 17.46 -7.34 -5.10
N ALA A 86 16.59 -7.11 -6.08
CA ALA A 86 15.27 -6.55 -5.83
C ALA A 86 14.39 -7.59 -5.12
N TYR A 87 13.69 -7.14 -4.09
CA TYR A 87 12.79 -7.95 -3.31
C TYR A 87 11.45 -7.24 -3.13
N SER A 88 10.37 -7.91 -3.51
CA SER A 88 9.00 -7.41 -3.32
C SER A 88 8.30 -8.20 -2.22
N PHE A 89 7.53 -7.51 -1.38
CA PHE A 89 6.69 -8.13 -0.36
C PHE A 89 5.36 -7.37 -0.22
N ASP A 90 4.34 -8.12 0.16
CA ASP A 90 3.01 -7.56 0.37
C ASP A 90 2.83 -7.13 1.83
N VAL A 91 2.26 -5.96 2.02
CA VAL A 91 1.83 -5.45 3.32
C VAL A 91 0.36 -5.86 3.51
N ASN A 92 0.08 -7.18 3.49
CA ASN A 92 -1.26 -7.75 3.46
C ASN A 92 -1.68 -8.50 4.74
N ASN A 93 -0.78 -8.58 5.73
CA ASN A 93 -1.08 -9.20 7.03
C ASN A 93 -1.73 -8.23 8.02
N VAL A 94 -2.25 -7.13 7.52
CA VAL A 94 -2.86 -6.02 8.26
C VAL A 94 -4.22 -5.75 7.68
N ALA A 95 -5.18 -5.43 8.52
CA ALA A 95 -6.48 -4.94 8.08
C ALA A 95 -6.30 -3.52 7.52
N LEU A 96 -6.09 -3.40 6.21
CA LEU A 96 -6.14 -2.13 5.50
C LEU A 96 -7.59 -1.82 5.17
N GLU A 97 -8.01 -0.59 5.39
CA GLU A 97 -9.32 -0.07 5.04
C GLU A 97 -9.26 0.69 3.72
N GLU A 98 -10.37 0.72 2.99
CA GLU A 98 -10.49 1.47 1.72
C GLU A 98 -10.38 2.97 1.97
N LEU A 99 -9.80 3.70 0.99
CA LEU A 99 -9.62 5.16 1.02
C LEU A 99 -8.80 5.69 2.20
N GLU A 100 -8.16 4.81 2.97
CA GLU A 100 -7.34 5.18 4.10
C GLU A 100 -5.88 5.37 3.71
N SER A 101 -5.22 6.27 4.41
CA SER A 101 -3.81 6.60 4.16
C SER A 101 -2.90 6.03 5.23
N TYR A 102 -1.75 5.53 4.78
CA TYR A 102 -0.77 4.85 5.61
C TYR A 102 0.64 5.35 5.34
N ASP A 103 1.50 5.24 6.35
CA ASP A 103 2.94 5.45 6.27
C ASP A 103 3.66 4.12 6.54
N LEU A 104 4.41 3.63 5.54
CA LEU A 104 5.29 2.47 5.66
C LEU A 104 6.71 2.96 5.95
N TYR A 105 7.29 2.55 7.06
CA TYR A 105 8.65 2.83 7.45
C TYR A 105 9.54 1.62 7.21
N LEU A 106 10.72 1.84 6.65
CA LEU A 106 11.71 0.81 6.32
C LEU A 106 13.06 1.18 6.89
N TRP A 107 13.76 0.20 7.40
CA TRP A 107 15.07 0.39 8.01
C TRP A 107 15.99 -0.79 7.70
N LEU A 108 17.22 -0.51 7.31
CA LEU A 108 18.24 -1.50 7.01
C LEU A 108 19.31 -1.49 8.10
N THR A 109 19.72 -2.66 8.57
CA THR A 109 20.85 -2.81 9.50
C THR A 109 21.75 -3.94 9.04
N ASP A 110 23.06 -3.77 9.30
CA ASP A 110 24.04 -4.82 9.06
C ASP A 110 23.73 -6.06 9.91
N VAL A 111 23.91 -7.24 9.35
CA VAL A 111 23.71 -8.51 10.04
C VAL A 111 24.72 -8.68 11.17
N GLU A 112 25.93 -8.15 11.00
CA GLU A 112 27.02 -8.20 11.99
C GLU A 112 26.99 -7.05 13.00
N GLY A 113 25.97 -6.21 12.97
CA GLY A 113 25.55 -5.40 14.12
C GLY A 113 26.15 -4.02 14.28
N GLY A 114 26.85 -3.48 13.30
CA GLY A 114 27.51 -2.18 13.47
C GLY A 114 26.78 -1.01 12.84
N GLN A 115 26.43 -1.14 11.58
CA GLN A 115 25.99 -0.04 10.74
C GLN A 115 24.51 -0.18 10.36
N SER A 116 23.81 0.95 10.24
CA SER A 116 22.42 0.98 9.82
C SER A 116 22.09 2.19 8.96
N SER A 117 21.11 2.06 8.07
CA SER A 117 20.57 3.17 7.30
C SER A 117 19.85 4.17 8.21
N ARG A 118 19.46 5.31 7.65
CA ARG A 118 18.35 6.08 8.22
C ARG A 118 17.03 5.32 7.97
N VAL A 119 16.00 5.67 8.72
CA VAL A 119 14.64 5.17 8.49
C VAL A 119 14.07 5.88 7.27
N GLU A 120 13.64 5.13 6.27
CA GLU A 120 12.95 5.65 5.08
C GLU A 120 11.44 5.50 5.25
N LYS A 121 10.68 6.41 4.59
CA LYS A 121 9.22 6.44 4.65
C LYS A 121 8.62 6.43 3.26
N LEU A 122 7.63 5.56 3.05
CA LEU A 122 6.74 5.56 1.90
C LEU A 122 5.31 5.80 2.37
N SER A 123 4.62 6.76 1.75
CA SER A 123 3.20 7.01 2.03
C SER A 123 2.35 6.52 0.88
N PHE A 124 1.19 5.94 1.18
CA PHE A 124 0.23 5.50 0.19
C PHE A 124 -1.21 5.63 0.72
N THR A 125 -2.17 5.63 -0.20
CA THR A 125 -3.60 5.59 0.12
C THR A 125 -4.20 4.40 -0.61
N THR A 126 -4.98 3.60 0.09
CA THR A 126 -5.72 2.47 -0.50
C THR A 126 -6.78 2.97 -1.46
N VAL A 127 -7.10 2.17 -2.47
CA VAL A 127 -8.10 2.52 -3.48
C VAL A 127 -9.50 2.12 -3.05
N ASP A 128 -10.49 2.83 -3.56
CA ASP A 128 -11.89 2.45 -3.45
C ASP A 128 -12.21 1.31 -4.43
N ARG A 129 -12.89 0.28 -3.95
CA ARG A 129 -13.47 -0.81 -4.74
C ARG A 129 -14.88 -1.18 -4.33
N THR A 130 -15.44 -0.49 -3.36
CA THR A 130 -16.80 -0.67 -2.94
C THR A 130 -17.72 -0.04 -3.99
N PRO A 131 -18.65 -0.81 -4.61
CA PRO A 131 -19.57 -0.21 -5.56
C PRO A 131 -20.55 0.75 -4.88
N PRO A 132 -20.95 1.85 -5.53
CA PRO A 132 -21.93 2.76 -5.01
C PRO A 132 -23.28 2.04 -4.76
N LYS A 133 -23.94 2.42 -3.68
CA LYS A 133 -25.24 1.88 -3.27
C LYS A 133 -26.24 3.02 -3.10
N PHE A 134 -27.51 2.70 -3.33
CA PHE A 134 -28.57 3.65 -2.99
C PHE A 134 -28.71 3.79 -1.48
N ASN A 135 -28.62 5.01 -0.95
CA ASN A 135 -28.98 5.34 0.45
C ASN A 135 -30.48 5.18 0.66
N THR A 136 -31.25 5.57 -0.36
CA THR A 136 -32.69 5.38 -0.43
C THR A 136 -33.03 4.85 -1.81
N ASN A 137 -34.13 4.09 -1.91
CA ASN A 137 -34.60 3.65 -3.21
C ASN A 137 -34.85 4.85 -4.14
N ALA A 138 -34.46 4.70 -5.41
CA ALA A 138 -34.75 5.71 -6.40
C ALA A 138 -36.28 5.91 -6.52
N THR A 139 -36.69 7.16 -6.64
CA THR A 139 -38.11 7.54 -6.71
C THR A 139 -38.40 8.44 -7.89
N VAL A 140 -39.64 8.35 -8.38
CA VAL A 140 -40.16 9.32 -9.34
C VAL A 140 -40.79 10.47 -8.54
N ASN A 141 -40.25 11.68 -8.72
CA ASN A 141 -40.67 12.84 -7.94
C ASN A 141 -41.53 13.85 -8.73
N LYS A 142 -41.58 13.77 -10.02
CA LYS A 142 -42.35 14.67 -10.86
C LYS A 142 -42.77 13.94 -12.15
N VAL A 143 -44.06 13.91 -12.45
CA VAL A 143 -44.57 13.31 -13.66
C VAL A 143 -45.35 14.38 -14.44
N GLU A 144 -44.96 14.62 -15.66
CA GLU A 144 -45.62 15.52 -16.61
C GLU A 144 -46.03 14.75 -17.87
N ARG A 145 -46.72 15.41 -18.76
CA ARG A 145 -47.23 14.76 -19.98
C ARG A 145 -46.11 14.17 -20.85
N THR A 146 -44.96 14.76 -20.87
CA THR A 146 -43.84 14.40 -21.75
C THR A 146 -42.50 14.20 -20.99
N SER A 147 -42.53 14.28 -19.67
CA SER A 147 -41.31 14.19 -18.86
C SER A 147 -41.58 13.55 -17.49
N VAL A 148 -40.56 12.99 -16.91
CA VAL A 148 -40.57 12.41 -15.57
C VAL A 148 -39.30 12.84 -14.86
N GLY A 149 -39.42 13.25 -13.60
CA GLY A 149 -38.29 13.53 -12.71
C GLY A 149 -37.90 12.26 -11.95
N LEU A 150 -36.64 11.92 -11.96
CA LEU A 150 -36.08 10.81 -11.18
C LEU A 150 -35.20 11.39 -10.07
N TYR A 151 -35.39 10.91 -8.86
CA TYR A 151 -34.54 11.21 -7.73
C TYR A 151 -33.81 9.96 -7.26
N ALA A 152 -32.49 10.07 -7.07
CA ALA A 152 -31.64 9.04 -6.51
C ALA A 152 -30.60 9.67 -5.57
N ASN A 153 -30.32 8.99 -4.48
CA ASN A 153 -29.28 9.37 -3.52
C ASN A 153 -28.37 8.18 -3.30
N LEU A 154 -27.06 8.37 -3.50
CA LEU A 154 -26.03 7.34 -3.36
C LEU A 154 -25.16 7.61 -2.11
N ASN A 155 -24.54 6.56 -1.60
CA ASN A 155 -23.60 6.64 -0.49
C ASN A 155 -22.22 7.22 -0.89
N GLU A 156 -21.94 7.27 -2.19
CA GLU A 156 -20.69 7.76 -2.76
C GLU A 156 -20.90 8.27 -4.19
N ALA A 157 -19.92 8.95 -4.74
CA ALA A 157 -19.95 9.42 -6.12
C ALA A 157 -19.99 8.22 -7.08
N GLY A 158 -20.83 8.31 -8.11
CA GLY A 158 -20.99 7.23 -9.08
C GLY A 158 -21.80 7.64 -10.28
N THR A 159 -21.94 6.74 -11.25
CA THR A 159 -22.75 6.94 -12.45
C THR A 159 -24.06 6.20 -12.35
N LEU A 160 -25.17 6.92 -12.42
CA LEU A 160 -26.52 6.35 -12.45
C LEU A 160 -26.91 6.00 -13.89
N TYR A 161 -27.24 4.74 -14.10
CA TYR A 161 -27.89 4.29 -15.35
C TYR A 161 -29.37 4.08 -15.11
N TRP A 162 -30.20 4.56 -16.03
CA TRP A 162 -31.65 4.44 -15.95
C TRP A 162 -32.25 4.12 -17.31
N VAL A 163 -33.43 3.51 -17.29
CA VAL A 163 -34.23 3.18 -18.48
C VAL A 163 -35.69 3.42 -18.19
N VAL A 164 -36.41 3.93 -19.16
CA VAL A 164 -37.86 4.05 -19.12
C VAL A 164 -38.48 2.94 -20.01
N GLY A 165 -39.41 2.22 -19.48
CA GLY A 165 -40.04 1.13 -20.21
C GLY A 165 -41.50 0.93 -19.80
N GLU A 166 -42.20 -0.01 -20.43
CA GLU A 166 -43.58 -0.33 -20.15
C GLU A 166 -43.69 -1.05 -18.79
N GLN A 167 -44.79 -0.79 -18.06
CA GLN A 167 -45.06 -1.41 -16.76
C GLN A 167 -45.16 -2.93 -16.91
N GLY A 168 -44.46 -3.65 -16.03
CA GLY A 168 -44.50 -5.12 -16.00
C GLY A 168 -43.51 -5.81 -16.94
N THR A 169 -42.70 -5.06 -17.68
CA THR A 169 -41.61 -5.61 -18.48
C THR A 169 -40.38 -5.82 -17.62
N GLU A 170 -39.83 -7.05 -17.61
CA GLU A 170 -38.49 -7.29 -17.03
C GLU A 170 -37.39 -6.79 -17.95
N TYR A 171 -36.59 -5.88 -17.45
CA TYR A 171 -35.43 -5.42 -18.17
C TYR A 171 -34.17 -6.19 -17.65
N PRO A 172 -33.44 -6.85 -18.55
CA PRO A 172 -32.12 -7.38 -18.18
C PRO A 172 -31.22 -6.22 -17.72
N LYS A 173 -30.26 -6.54 -16.85
CA LYS A 173 -29.30 -5.57 -16.26
C LYS A 173 -29.04 -4.35 -17.13
N PRO A 174 -28.93 -3.13 -16.55
CA PRO A 174 -28.83 -1.89 -17.31
C PRO A 174 -27.74 -2.01 -18.37
N LEU A 175 -28.16 -1.90 -19.63
CA LEU A 175 -27.27 -1.86 -20.77
C LEU A 175 -26.64 -0.47 -20.77
N ALA A 176 -25.33 -0.40 -20.56
CA ALA A 176 -24.58 0.81 -20.85
C ALA A 176 -24.93 1.27 -22.27
N GLY A 177 -25.56 2.43 -22.42
CA GLY A 177 -25.79 3.07 -23.71
C GLY A 177 -27.22 3.27 -24.17
N GLN A 178 -28.28 2.89 -23.44
CA GLN A 178 -29.68 3.13 -23.86
C GLN A 178 -30.40 4.29 -23.17
N SER A 179 -29.78 4.90 -22.18
CA SER A 179 -30.21 6.13 -21.53
C SER A 179 -28.98 6.82 -20.99
N GLY A 180 -28.86 8.12 -21.16
CA GLY A 180 -27.63 8.82 -20.81
C GLY A 180 -27.20 8.61 -19.38
N PRO A 181 -25.92 8.37 -19.11
CA PRO A 181 -25.40 8.36 -17.72
C PRO A 181 -25.55 9.76 -17.11
N VAL A 182 -25.89 9.80 -15.85
CA VAL A 182 -25.85 11.01 -15.03
C VAL A 182 -24.83 10.76 -13.92
N ASP A 183 -23.80 11.58 -13.88
CA ASP A 183 -22.82 11.54 -12.79
C ASP A 183 -23.44 12.17 -11.54
N LEU A 184 -23.43 11.43 -10.46
CA LEU A 184 -23.93 11.86 -9.16
C LEU A 184 -22.76 12.05 -8.22
N SER A 185 -22.66 13.22 -7.58
CA SER A 185 -21.79 13.45 -6.42
C SER A 185 -22.53 12.99 -5.16
N SER A 186 -21.78 12.49 -4.18
CA SER A 186 -22.29 12.33 -2.81
C SER A 186 -22.45 13.71 -2.19
N ASP A 187 -23.58 14.00 -1.56
CA ASP A 187 -23.80 15.18 -0.72
C ASP A 187 -23.06 15.05 0.60
#